data_8a81022a5257bb4a044cf66f9a51c5c2
#
_entry.id   8a81022a5257bb4a044cf66f9a51c5c2
#
_cell.length_a   1.000
_cell.length_b   1.000
_cell.length_c   1.000
_cell.angle_alpha   90.00
_cell.angle_beta   90.00
_cell.angle_gamma   90.00
#
_symmetry.space_group_name_H-M   'P 1'
#
loop_
_entity.id
_entity.type
_entity.pdbx_description
1 polymer ?
#
loop_
_entity_poly.entity_id
_entity_poly.type
_entity_poly.pdbx_seq_one_letter_code
_entity_poly.pdbx_strand_id
1 'polypeptide(L)'
;MLYILTGDVQIGKTRWLQALVGDLEARGAVCDGVIAPGVWREDEAGGFDKLGIDNELLPTHEVVHFARRDDLARAKGAFDANAQSAKAMLRWHISDEAIRKVNAHFDTLIEAATEPQAADMTECTCVHADPAKRMLIVDELGRLELLRNEGLTSAMELLKHSPEERYECALLVARDMFDLPHLAEMRFAAAWGGSKRISPTDEAHNEIVLCFKPLEPPAAPSAPSSAHQTSLPNSSWMN
;
A
#
# COMPACT_ATOMS: atom_id res chain seq x y z
N MET A 1 -5.60 2.47 -11.56
CA MET A 1 -4.48 3.39 -11.86
C MET A 1 -3.23 2.99 -11.09
N LEU A 2 -2.05 2.98 -11.74
CA LEU A 2 -0.75 2.75 -11.08
C LEU A 2 -0.05 4.10 -10.80
N TYR A 3 0.20 4.41 -9.52
CA TYR A 3 1.06 5.52 -9.14
C TYR A 3 2.51 5.04 -9.03
N ILE A 4 3.45 5.75 -9.65
CA ILE A 4 4.89 5.47 -9.53
C ILE A 4 5.52 6.62 -8.76
N LEU A 5 5.82 6.36 -7.48
CA LEU A 5 6.49 7.31 -6.60
C LEU A 5 7.99 7.30 -6.90
N THR A 6 8.48 8.40 -7.41
CA THR A 6 9.89 8.55 -7.81
C THR A 6 10.53 9.79 -7.18
N GLY A 7 11.82 9.97 -7.44
CA GLY A 7 12.63 11.10 -6.97
C GLY A 7 13.92 10.64 -6.31
N ASP A 8 14.75 11.60 -5.92
CA ASP A 8 16.09 11.38 -5.38
C ASP A 8 16.14 10.50 -4.13
N VAL A 9 17.32 10.00 -3.84
CA VAL A 9 17.57 9.22 -2.62
C VAL A 9 17.38 10.12 -1.39
N GLN A 10 16.71 9.60 -0.36
CA GLN A 10 16.50 10.28 0.94
C GLN A 10 15.60 11.52 0.92
N ILE A 11 14.81 11.76 -0.12
CA ILE A 11 13.81 12.86 -0.11
C ILE A 11 12.58 12.58 0.76
N GLY A 12 12.54 11.44 1.46
CA GLY A 12 11.46 11.13 2.38
C GLY A 12 10.33 10.26 1.82
N LYS A 13 10.51 9.58 0.67
CA LYS A 13 9.48 8.71 0.06
C LYS A 13 8.82 7.74 1.03
N THR A 14 9.61 6.97 1.77
CA THR A 14 9.07 5.98 2.72
C THR A 14 8.31 6.64 3.89
N ARG A 15 8.77 7.79 4.41
CA ARG A 15 8.02 8.53 5.44
C ARG A 15 6.69 9.05 4.91
N TRP A 16 6.70 9.54 3.68
CA TRP A 16 5.49 9.98 2.99
C TRP A 16 4.52 8.81 2.80
N LEU A 17 5.01 7.62 2.41
CA LEU A 17 4.21 6.40 2.32
C LEU A 17 3.61 5.98 3.67
N GLN A 18 4.40 6.02 4.74
CA GLN A 18 3.90 5.70 6.09
C GLN A 18 2.76 6.64 6.51
N ALA A 19 2.88 7.94 6.19
CA ALA A 19 1.79 8.89 6.44
C ALA A 19 0.56 8.59 5.59
N LEU A 20 0.75 8.26 4.30
CA LEU A 20 -0.35 7.89 3.40
C LEU A 20 -1.09 6.64 3.89
N VAL A 21 -0.36 5.59 4.28
CA VAL A 21 -0.94 4.35 4.82
C VAL A 21 -1.77 4.66 6.07
N GLY A 22 -1.20 5.40 7.03
CA GLY A 22 -1.92 5.78 8.25
C GLY A 22 -3.22 6.57 7.97
N ASP A 23 -3.18 7.49 7.01
CA ASP A 23 -4.37 8.27 6.64
C ASP A 23 -5.43 7.42 5.91
N LEU A 24 -5.03 6.46 5.08
CA LEU A 24 -5.94 5.55 4.41
C LEU A 24 -6.61 4.58 5.40
N GLU A 25 -5.82 3.99 6.29
CA GLU A 25 -6.32 3.09 7.34
C GLU A 25 -7.26 3.80 8.31
N ALA A 26 -6.94 5.03 8.70
CA ALA A 26 -7.82 5.86 9.53
C ALA A 26 -9.18 6.15 8.84
N ARG A 27 -9.27 6.02 7.52
CA ARG A 27 -10.50 6.16 6.72
C ARG A 27 -11.20 4.82 6.47
N GLY A 28 -10.68 3.72 7.01
CA GLY A 28 -11.23 2.38 6.83
C GLY A 28 -10.82 1.71 5.52
N ALA A 29 -9.86 2.26 4.77
CA ALA A 29 -9.24 1.56 3.65
C ALA A 29 -8.28 0.48 4.13
N VAL A 30 -8.01 -0.52 3.31
CA VAL A 30 -7.01 -1.55 3.58
C VAL A 30 -5.83 -1.35 2.65
N CYS A 31 -4.64 -1.21 3.21
CA CYS A 31 -3.39 -1.21 2.47
C CYS A 31 -2.79 -2.61 2.48
N ASP A 32 -2.51 -3.17 1.29
CA ASP A 32 -1.84 -4.45 1.11
C ASP A 32 -0.43 -4.24 0.56
N GLY A 33 0.47 -5.15 0.81
CA GLY A 33 1.81 -5.14 0.23
C GLY A 33 2.92 -4.86 1.23
N VAL A 34 3.83 -3.92 0.92
CA VAL A 34 5.01 -3.69 1.74
C VAL A 34 5.45 -2.23 1.72
N ILE A 35 5.88 -1.71 2.89
CA ILE A 35 6.67 -0.48 3.03
C ILE A 35 8.07 -0.85 3.52
N ALA A 36 9.10 -0.08 3.10
CA ALA A 36 10.50 -0.38 3.37
C ALA A 36 11.21 0.69 4.24
N PRO A 37 10.84 0.81 5.53
CA PRO A 37 11.46 1.77 6.43
C PRO A 37 12.95 1.53 6.60
N GLY A 38 13.72 2.62 6.58
CA GLY A 38 15.15 2.57 6.89
C GLY A 38 15.40 2.35 8.36
N VAL A 39 16.39 1.52 8.68
CA VAL A 39 16.92 1.37 10.04
C VAL A 39 18.05 2.36 10.22
N TRP A 40 17.91 3.28 11.17
CA TRP A 40 18.84 4.38 11.38
C TRP A 40 19.45 4.34 12.77
N ARG A 41 20.65 4.89 12.89
CA ARG A 41 21.33 5.13 14.17
C ARG A 41 21.91 6.53 14.13
N GLU A 42 21.78 7.25 15.24
CA GLU A 42 22.49 8.52 15.44
C GLU A 42 23.99 8.28 15.52
N ASP A 43 24.77 9.08 14.80
CA ASP A 43 26.23 9.04 14.83
C ASP A 43 26.79 10.01 15.89
N GLU A 44 28.10 9.93 16.15
CA GLU A 44 28.76 10.74 17.16
C GLU A 44 28.79 12.26 16.82
N ALA A 45 28.52 12.62 15.59
CA ALA A 45 28.47 14.01 15.11
C ALA A 45 27.02 14.58 15.08
N GLY A 46 26.03 13.83 15.58
CA GLY A 46 24.61 14.22 15.56
C GLY A 46 23.92 14.05 14.20
N GLY A 47 24.56 13.31 13.28
CA GLY A 47 23.97 12.87 12.03
C GLY A 47 23.27 11.50 12.18
N PHE A 48 22.81 10.94 11.05
CA PHE A 48 22.14 9.64 11.05
C PHE A 48 22.77 8.70 10.01
N ASP A 49 23.25 7.56 10.50
CA ASP A 49 23.75 6.44 9.70
C ASP A 49 22.61 5.48 9.36
N LYS A 50 22.39 5.22 8.06
CA LYS A 50 21.48 4.17 7.63
C LYS A 50 22.16 2.80 7.73
N LEU A 51 21.68 1.95 8.63
CA LEU A 51 22.24 0.63 8.93
C LEU A 51 21.59 -0.48 8.11
N GLY A 52 20.33 -0.29 7.71
CA GLY A 52 19.55 -1.32 7.07
C GLY A 52 18.24 -0.80 6.50
N ILE A 53 17.46 -1.74 6.04
CA ILE A 53 16.08 -1.56 5.56
C ILE A 53 15.30 -2.73 6.13
N ASP A 54 14.20 -2.45 6.78
CA ASP A 54 13.22 -3.46 7.16
C ASP A 54 12.05 -3.39 6.18
N ASN A 55 11.31 -4.49 6.00
CA ASN A 55 10.06 -4.49 5.27
C ASN A 55 8.92 -4.71 6.26
N GLU A 56 7.98 -3.77 6.27
CA GLU A 56 6.76 -3.85 7.04
C GLU A 56 5.66 -4.36 6.12
N LEU A 57 5.10 -5.53 6.44
CA LEU A 57 4.10 -6.24 5.65
C LEU A 57 2.71 -5.72 5.97
N LEU A 58 1.97 -5.26 4.95
CA LEU A 58 0.63 -4.71 5.11
C LEU A 58 -0.43 -5.76 4.72
N PRO A 59 -1.56 -5.87 5.44
CA PRO A 59 -2.04 -4.99 6.51
C PRO A 59 -1.63 -5.43 7.93
N THR A 60 -0.78 -6.44 8.10
CA THR A 60 -0.46 -7.02 9.41
C THR A 60 0.54 -6.21 10.21
N HIS A 61 1.30 -5.32 9.58
CA HIS A 61 2.41 -4.56 10.14
C HIS A 61 3.55 -5.42 10.71
N GLU A 62 3.60 -6.70 10.29
CA GLU A 62 4.73 -7.58 10.64
C GLU A 62 6.02 -7.05 10.00
N VAL A 63 7.10 -7.00 10.79
CA VAL A 63 8.39 -6.48 10.34
C VAL A 63 9.34 -7.61 9.96
N VAL A 64 9.83 -7.58 8.73
CA VAL A 64 10.88 -8.46 8.22
C VAL A 64 12.19 -7.68 8.10
N HIS A 65 13.25 -8.11 8.80
CA HIS A 65 14.58 -7.54 8.61
C HIS A 65 15.10 -7.88 7.22
N PHE A 66 15.01 -6.93 6.28
CA PHE A 66 15.18 -7.22 4.86
C PHE A 66 16.61 -7.01 4.37
N ALA A 67 17.21 -5.85 4.60
CA ALA A 67 18.53 -5.51 4.12
C ALA A 67 19.44 -4.94 5.20
N ARG A 68 20.73 -5.21 5.09
CA ARG A 68 21.78 -4.63 5.92
C ARG A 68 22.85 -4.00 5.05
N ARG A 69 23.52 -2.97 5.55
CA ARG A 69 24.69 -2.39 4.88
C ARG A 69 25.80 -3.44 4.78
N ASP A 70 26.42 -3.56 3.61
CA ASP A 70 27.37 -4.64 3.28
C ASP A 70 28.52 -4.78 4.29
N ASP A 71 29.10 -3.64 4.73
CA ASP A 71 30.17 -3.64 5.72
C ASP A 71 29.70 -4.23 7.06
N LEU A 72 28.49 -3.91 7.50
CA LEU A 72 27.91 -4.44 8.72
C LEU A 72 27.54 -5.93 8.61
N ALA A 73 27.05 -6.37 7.45
CA ALA A 73 26.78 -7.77 7.20
C ALA A 73 28.08 -8.60 7.25
N ARG A 74 29.17 -8.10 6.64
CA ARG A 74 30.51 -8.73 6.71
C ARG A 74 31.06 -8.77 8.11
N ALA A 75 31.00 -7.66 8.84
CA ALA A 75 31.50 -7.58 10.21
C ALA A 75 30.79 -8.56 11.17
N LYS A 76 29.52 -8.88 10.89
CA LYS A 76 28.71 -9.83 11.68
C LYS A 76 28.77 -11.27 11.17
N GLY A 77 29.52 -11.58 10.10
CA GLY A 77 29.57 -12.90 9.48
C GLY A 77 28.25 -13.32 8.79
N ALA A 78 27.36 -12.37 8.52
CA ALA A 78 26.06 -12.62 7.89
C ALA A 78 26.05 -12.36 6.38
N PHE A 79 27.19 -11.96 5.80
CA PHE A 79 27.31 -11.71 4.36
C PHE A 79 27.40 -13.03 3.61
N ASP A 80 26.47 -13.27 2.68
CA ASP A 80 26.51 -14.38 1.73
C ASP A 80 26.87 -13.87 0.33
N ALA A 81 28.02 -14.31 -0.19
CA ALA A 81 28.48 -13.97 -1.53
C ALA A 81 27.61 -14.59 -2.65
N ASN A 82 26.82 -15.62 -2.32
CA ASN A 82 25.91 -16.29 -3.25
C ASN A 82 24.52 -15.67 -3.28
N ALA A 83 24.19 -14.79 -2.32
CA ALA A 83 22.91 -14.08 -2.31
C ALA A 83 22.67 -13.27 -3.60
N GLN A 84 21.42 -13.16 -4.02
CA GLN A 84 21.02 -12.41 -5.22
C GLN A 84 21.57 -10.97 -5.19
N SER A 85 21.47 -10.31 -4.04
CA SER A 85 21.97 -8.94 -3.85
C SER A 85 23.48 -8.80 -4.06
N ALA A 86 24.26 -9.79 -3.59
CA ALA A 86 25.70 -9.82 -3.76
C ALA A 86 26.09 -10.02 -5.23
N LYS A 87 25.45 -10.98 -5.93
CA LYS A 87 25.64 -11.22 -7.38
C LYS A 87 25.24 -10.01 -8.23
N ALA A 88 24.26 -9.24 -7.79
CA ALA A 88 23.82 -8.00 -8.42
C ALA A 88 24.70 -6.78 -8.03
N MET A 89 25.72 -6.98 -7.18
CA MET A 89 26.61 -5.92 -6.68
C MET A 89 25.83 -4.76 -6.08
N LEU A 90 24.83 -5.06 -5.25
CA LEU A 90 24.10 -4.05 -4.50
C LEU A 90 24.95 -3.60 -3.31
N ARG A 91 24.74 -2.35 -2.88
CA ARG A 91 25.38 -1.78 -1.67
C ARG A 91 24.74 -2.31 -0.36
N TRP A 92 23.63 -2.99 -0.48
CA TRP A 92 22.87 -3.58 0.62
C TRP A 92 22.89 -5.09 0.47
N HIS A 93 23.31 -5.77 1.52
CA HIS A 93 23.15 -7.22 1.60
C HIS A 93 21.70 -7.55 1.96
N ILE A 94 20.99 -8.20 1.05
CA ILE A 94 19.63 -8.71 1.24
C ILE A 94 19.74 -10.23 1.34
N SER A 95 19.22 -10.82 2.42
CA SER A 95 19.25 -12.27 2.53
C SER A 95 18.17 -12.90 1.64
N ASP A 96 18.50 -14.02 0.99
CA ASP A 96 17.53 -14.75 0.17
C ASP A 96 16.36 -15.29 1.02
N GLU A 97 16.57 -15.49 2.34
CA GLU A 97 15.51 -15.83 3.26
C GLU A 97 14.51 -14.69 3.45
N ALA A 98 14.99 -13.45 3.62
CA ALA A 98 14.13 -12.29 3.72
C ALA A 98 13.33 -12.05 2.43
N ILE A 99 13.98 -12.23 1.26
CA ILE A 99 13.29 -12.19 -0.04
C ILE A 99 12.16 -13.22 -0.09
N ARG A 100 12.44 -14.47 0.32
CA ARG A 100 11.40 -15.53 0.34
C ARG A 100 10.23 -15.20 1.27
N LYS A 101 10.49 -14.63 2.45
CA LYS A 101 9.42 -14.22 3.38
C LYS A 101 8.51 -13.15 2.78
N VAL A 102 9.09 -12.13 2.15
CA VAL A 102 8.31 -11.07 1.53
C VAL A 102 7.56 -11.59 0.30
N ASN A 103 8.18 -12.46 -0.51
CA ASN A 103 7.47 -13.10 -1.64
C ASN A 103 6.31 -13.97 -1.14
N ALA A 104 6.50 -14.78 -0.09
CA ALA A 104 5.41 -15.57 0.49
C ALA A 104 4.23 -14.71 0.97
N HIS A 105 4.50 -13.52 1.50
CA HIS A 105 3.43 -12.57 1.82
C HIS A 105 2.67 -12.13 0.56
N PHE A 106 3.38 -11.76 -0.52
CA PHE A 106 2.72 -11.41 -1.79
C PHE A 106 1.96 -12.60 -2.40
N ASP A 107 2.46 -13.83 -2.24
CA ASP A 107 1.76 -15.05 -2.68
C ASP A 107 0.39 -15.18 -1.99
N THR A 108 0.31 -14.90 -0.68
CA THR A 108 -0.99 -14.89 0.02
C THR A 108 -1.94 -13.81 -0.49
N LEU A 109 -1.42 -12.66 -0.92
CA LEU A 109 -2.24 -11.60 -1.53
C LEU A 109 -2.75 -12.01 -2.92
N ILE A 110 -1.96 -12.73 -3.70
CA ILE A 110 -2.34 -13.28 -5.01
C ILE A 110 -3.43 -14.34 -4.82
N GLU A 111 -3.23 -15.29 -3.89
CA GLU A 111 -4.22 -16.32 -3.58
C GLU A 111 -5.56 -15.70 -3.17
N ALA A 112 -5.52 -14.74 -2.23
CA ALA A 112 -6.73 -14.04 -1.79
C ALA A 112 -7.40 -13.18 -2.89
N ALA A 113 -6.69 -12.84 -3.96
CA ALA A 113 -7.25 -12.13 -5.11
C ALA A 113 -7.88 -13.07 -6.14
N THR A 114 -7.47 -14.35 -6.15
CA THR A 114 -7.99 -15.37 -7.09
C THR A 114 -9.14 -16.19 -6.49
N GLU A 115 -9.30 -16.20 -5.17
CA GLU A 115 -10.45 -16.83 -4.55
C GLU A 115 -11.73 -16.06 -4.92
N PRO A 116 -12.75 -16.73 -5.52
CA PRO A 116 -14.06 -16.10 -5.71
C PRO A 116 -14.55 -15.70 -4.30
N GLN A 117 -14.92 -14.43 -4.13
CA GLN A 117 -15.62 -14.01 -2.91
C GLN A 117 -16.84 -14.93 -2.80
N ALA A 118 -16.74 -15.93 -1.90
CA ALA A 118 -17.88 -16.77 -1.58
C ALA A 118 -18.95 -15.83 -1.05
N ALA A 119 -19.93 -15.53 -1.91
CA ALA A 119 -21.17 -14.94 -1.46
C ALA A 119 -21.73 -15.91 -0.42
N ASP A 120 -21.57 -15.59 0.85
CA ASP A 120 -22.17 -16.33 1.94
C ASP A 120 -23.68 -16.22 1.73
N MET A 121 -24.23 -17.25 1.06
CA MET A 121 -25.67 -17.41 0.81
C MET A 121 -26.38 -17.85 2.09
N THR A 122 -26.04 -17.22 3.18
CA THR A 122 -26.85 -17.26 4.38
C THR A 122 -27.71 -16.00 4.36
N GLU A 123 -29.00 -16.16 4.11
CA GLU A 123 -30.02 -15.09 4.23
C GLU A 123 -30.00 -14.48 5.64
N CYS A 124 -29.03 -13.59 5.87
CA CYS A 124 -29.09 -12.67 7.00
C CYS A 124 -29.28 -11.27 6.41
N THR A 125 -30.41 -10.65 6.67
CA THR A 125 -30.72 -9.25 6.34
C THR A 125 -29.86 -8.28 7.15
N CYS A 126 -28.54 -8.45 7.09
CA CYS A 126 -27.57 -7.53 7.65
C CYS A 126 -27.13 -6.59 6.53
N VAL A 127 -27.17 -5.30 6.82
CA VAL A 127 -26.66 -4.21 6.00
C VAL A 127 -25.33 -4.66 5.37
N HIS A 128 -25.33 -4.83 4.04
CA HIS A 128 -24.07 -5.09 3.29
C HIS A 128 -23.17 -3.87 3.52
N ALA A 129 -22.21 -4.00 4.42
CA ALA A 129 -21.10 -3.06 4.44
C ALA A 129 -20.36 -3.24 3.11
N ASP A 130 -20.24 -2.18 2.33
CA ASP A 130 -19.42 -2.18 1.13
C ASP A 130 -18.03 -2.70 1.49
N PRO A 131 -17.44 -3.59 0.65
CA PRO A 131 -16.11 -4.11 0.94
C PRO A 131 -15.14 -2.93 1.05
N ALA A 132 -14.30 -2.97 2.09
CA ALA A 132 -13.32 -1.91 2.31
C ALA A 132 -12.47 -1.71 1.05
N LYS A 133 -12.36 -0.47 0.60
CA LYS A 133 -11.49 -0.10 -0.52
C LYS A 133 -10.05 -0.47 -0.22
N ARG A 134 -9.34 -1.01 -1.21
CA ARG A 134 -7.98 -1.52 -1.02
C ARG A 134 -6.99 -0.81 -1.93
N MET A 135 -5.75 -0.65 -1.43
CA MET A 135 -4.61 -0.13 -2.16
C MET A 135 -3.46 -1.11 -2.09
N LEU A 136 -2.84 -1.42 -3.23
CA LEU A 136 -1.59 -2.17 -3.27
C LEU A 136 -0.40 -1.23 -3.16
N ILE A 137 0.55 -1.52 -2.26
CA ILE A 137 1.77 -0.72 -2.05
C ILE A 137 2.99 -1.62 -2.19
N VAL A 138 3.97 -1.19 -2.99
CA VAL A 138 5.25 -1.88 -3.18
C VAL A 138 6.40 -0.90 -3.03
N ASP A 139 7.03 -0.86 -1.87
CA ASP A 139 8.20 -0.03 -1.57
C ASP A 139 9.43 -0.92 -1.33
N GLU A 140 10.35 -1.14 -2.25
CA GLU A 140 10.63 -0.50 -3.54
C GLU A 140 10.97 -1.64 -4.54
N LEU A 141 10.71 -1.48 -5.85
CA LEU A 141 11.27 -2.32 -6.90
C LEU A 141 12.54 -1.66 -7.48
N GLY A 142 13.64 -2.37 -7.37
CA GLY A 142 14.95 -1.90 -7.77
C GLY A 142 15.53 -2.65 -8.97
N ARG A 143 16.87 -2.71 -9.00
CA ARG A 143 17.61 -3.39 -10.07
C ARG A 143 17.43 -4.91 -10.07
N LEU A 144 17.20 -5.53 -8.90
CA LEU A 144 16.93 -6.97 -8.84
C LEU A 144 15.68 -7.31 -9.63
N GLU A 145 14.62 -6.58 -9.38
CA GLU A 145 13.28 -6.82 -9.93
C GLU A 145 13.23 -6.36 -11.40
N LEU A 146 13.50 -5.08 -11.63
CA LEU A 146 13.25 -4.46 -12.93
C LEU A 146 14.30 -4.74 -14.00
N LEU A 147 15.54 -5.11 -13.64
CA LEU A 147 16.60 -5.41 -14.62
C LEU A 147 16.95 -6.90 -14.68
N ARG A 148 16.79 -7.65 -13.58
CA ARG A 148 17.24 -9.05 -13.49
C ARG A 148 16.10 -10.05 -13.36
N ASN A 149 14.87 -9.60 -13.08
CA ASN A 149 13.70 -10.44 -12.74
C ASN A 149 13.99 -11.40 -11.57
N GLU A 150 14.69 -10.89 -10.56
CA GLU A 150 15.03 -11.53 -9.28
C GLU A 150 14.36 -10.75 -8.15
N GLY A 151 14.65 -11.03 -6.88
CA GLY A 151 14.14 -10.27 -5.73
C GLY A 151 12.66 -10.52 -5.44
N LEU A 152 11.87 -9.47 -5.40
CA LEU A 152 10.44 -9.52 -5.06
C LEU A 152 9.57 -9.93 -6.27
N THR A 153 9.78 -11.17 -6.74
CA THR A 153 9.11 -11.69 -7.95
C THR A 153 7.61 -11.79 -7.80
N SER A 154 7.10 -12.17 -6.61
CA SER A 154 5.65 -12.27 -6.37
C SER A 154 4.98 -10.89 -6.35
N ALA A 155 5.69 -9.85 -5.89
CA ALA A 155 5.19 -8.48 -6.02
C ALA A 155 5.06 -8.04 -7.49
N MET A 156 6.04 -8.38 -8.32
CA MET A 156 5.97 -8.11 -9.76
C MET A 156 4.83 -8.89 -10.43
N GLU A 157 4.57 -10.11 -10.00
CA GLU A 157 3.47 -10.92 -10.53
C GLU A 157 2.12 -10.31 -10.18
N LEU A 158 1.92 -9.90 -8.94
CA LEU A 158 0.71 -9.21 -8.50
C LEU A 158 0.49 -7.89 -9.27
N LEU A 159 1.55 -7.12 -9.53
CA LEU A 159 1.47 -5.88 -10.31
C LEU A 159 1.13 -6.12 -11.79
N LYS A 160 1.49 -7.25 -12.39
CA LYS A 160 1.18 -7.59 -13.78
C LYS A 160 -0.28 -7.98 -13.99
N HIS A 161 -0.89 -8.60 -12.99
CA HIS A 161 -2.21 -9.21 -13.10
C HIS A 161 -3.28 -8.45 -12.31
N SER A 162 -3.12 -7.11 -12.18
CA SER A 162 -4.04 -6.24 -11.44
C SER A 162 -5.43 -6.84 -11.25
N PRO A 163 -5.81 -7.24 -10.04
CA PRO A 163 -7.20 -7.61 -9.77
C PRO A 163 -8.02 -6.33 -9.66
N GLU A 164 -8.49 -5.81 -10.81
CA GLU A 164 -9.25 -4.55 -10.91
C GLU A 164 -10.45 -4.51 -9.95
N GLU A 165 -11.01 -5.66 -9.62
CA GLU A 165 -12.11 -5.79 -8.67
C GLU A 165 -11.65 -5.66 -7.20
N ARG A 166 -10.36 -5.84 -6.92
CA ARG A 166 -9.83 -5.86 -5.56
C ARG A 166 -9.20 -4.54 -5.13
N TYR A 167 -8.50 -3.85 -6.02
CA TYR A 167 -7.75 -2.65 -5.71
C TYR A 167 -8.23 -1.43 -6.47
N GLU A 168 -8.47 -0.33 -5.78
CA GLU A 168 -8.76 0.98 -6.38
C GLU A 168 -7.56 1.50 -7.18
N CYS A 169 -6.36 1.28 -6.64
CA CYS A 169 -5.11 1.66 -7.27
C CYS A 169 -3.92 0.90 -6.66
N ALA A 170 -2.77 1.01 -7.33
CA ALA A 170 -1.47 0.59 -6.78
C ALA A 170 -0.51 1.76 -6.70
N LEU A 171 0.42 1.68 -5.75
CA LEU A 171 1.55 2.58 -5.63
C LEU A 171 2.85 1.78 -5.58
N LEU A 172 3.72 2.06 -6.54
CA LEU A 172 5.04 1.46 -6.64
C LEU A 172 6.11 2.53 -6.45
N VAL A 173 7.09 2.26 -5.58
CA VAL A 173 8.30 3.10 -5.48
C VAL A 173 9.36 2.57 -6.44
N ALA A 174 9.81 3.44 -7.33
CA ALA A 174 10.95 3.20 -8.20
C ALA A 174 11.89 4.42 -8.17
N ARG A 175 13.18 4.19 -7.90
CA ARG A 175 14.16 5.29 -7.87
C ARG A 175 14.37 5.88 -9.24
N ASP A 176 14.59 7.19 -9.28
CA ASP A 176 14.93 7.91 -10.51
C ASP A 176 16.40 7.66 -10.90
N MET A 177 16.68 6.39 -11.25
CA MET A 177 18.00 5.92 -11.72
C MET A 177 17.82 4.72 -12.64
N PHE A 178 18.74 4.50 -13.56
CA PHE A 178 18.74 3.38 -14.51
C PHE A 178 17.42 3.24 -15.29
N ASP A 179 16.68 4.33 -15.47
CA ASP A 179 15.37 4.36 -16.12
C ASP A 179 14.32 3.42 -15.47
N LEU A 180 14.49 3.11 -14.18
CA LEU A 180 13.60 2.20 -13.45
C LEU A 180 12.12 2.63 -13.46
N PRO A 181 11.77 3.93 -13.30
CA PRO A 181 10.37 4.36 -13.39
C PRO A 181 9.75 4.05 -14.76
N HIS A 182 10.50 4.25 -15.86
CA HIS A 182 10.02 3.92 -17.20
C HIS A 182 9.86 2.42 -17.41
N LEU A 183 10.80 1.61 -16.92
CA LEU A 183 10.68 0.15 -16.96
C LEU A 183 9.46 -0.35 -16.18
N ALA A 184 9.15 0.26 -15.04
CA ALA A 184 7.96 -0.04 -14.27
C ALA A 184 6.68 0.32 -15.03
N GLU A 185 6.63 1.50 -15.67
CA GLU A 185 5.52 1.89 -16.54
C GLU A 185 5.30 0.88 -17.67
N MET A 186 6.35 0.56 -18.41
CA MET A 186 6.27 -0.40 -19.53
C MET A 186 5.76 -1.78 -19.10
N ARG A 187 6.11 -2.21 -17.88
CA ARG A 187 5.77 -3.55 -17.40
C ARG A 187 4.37 -3.65 -16.82
N PHE A 188 3.93 -2.62 -16.10
CA PHE A 188 2.76 -2.74 -15.23
C PHE A 188 1.61 -1.77 -15.58
N ALA A 189 1.87 -0.65 -16.25
CA ALA A 189 0.84 0.38 -16.46
C ALA A 189 -0.42 -0.14 -17.17
N ALA A 190 -0.27 -1.02 -18.14
CA ALA A 190 -1.41 -1.56 -18.91
C ALA A 190 -2.40 -2.32 -18.03
N ALA A 191 -1.91 -3.09 -17.05
CA ALA A 191 -2.74 -3.85 -16.12
C ALA A 191 -3.56 -2.94 -15.17
N TRP A 192 -3.16 -1.69 -14.98
CA TRP A 192 -3.80 -0.74 -14.06
C TRP A 192 -4.57 0.39 -14.77
N GLY A 193 -4.88 0.22 -16.06
CA GLY A 193 -5.56 1.26 -16.83
C GLY A 193 -4.71 2.53 -17.04
N GLY A 194 -3.40 2.42 -16.93
CA GLY A 194 -2.44 3.51 -17.07
C GLY A 194 -1.57 3.74 -15.82
N SER A 195 -0.63 4.67 -15.94
CA SER A 195 0.25 5.05 -14.83
C SER A 195 0.38 6.56 -14.71
N LYS A 196 0.76 7.01 -13.51
CA LYS A 196 1.09 8.40 -13.21
C LYS A 196 2.34 8.45 -12.35
N ARG A 197 3.38 9.16 -12.81
CA ARG A 197 4.54 9.47 -11.95
C ARG A 197 4.18 10.54 -10.95
N ILE A 198 4.57 10.35 -9.71
CA ILE A 198 4.35 11.30 -8.62
C ILE A 198 5.63 11.47 -7.81
N SER A 199 5.71 12.59 -7.11
CA SER A 199 6.72 12.88 -6.08
C SER A 199 6.06 12.90 -4.70
N PRO A 200 6.80 12.79 -3.59
CA PRO A 200 6.25 12.77 -2.24
C PRO A 200 5.82 14.20 -1.79
N THR A 201 4.70 14.68 -2.34
CA THR A 201 4.12 16.00 -2.07
C THR A 201 2.72 15.86 -1.45
N ASP A 202 2.25 16.94 -0.82
CA ASP A 202 0.92 16.99 -0.24
C ASP A 202 -0.18 16.90 -1.33
N GLU A 203 0.07 17.42 -2.53
CA GLU A 203 -0.86 17.34 -3.66
C GLU A 203 -1.06 15.88 -4.08
N ALA A 204 0.03 15.11 -4.24
CA ALA A 204 -0.04 13.69 -4.60
C ALA A 204 -0.70 12.87 -3.49
N HIS A 205 -0.41 13.18 -2.22
CA HIS A 205 -1.05 12.55 -1.05
C HIS A 205 -2.56 12.76 -1.10
N ASN A 206 -3.00 14.02 -1.20
CA ASN A 206 -4.41 14.38 -1.23
C ASN A 206 -5.15 13.76 -2.43
N GLU A 207 -4.51 13.72 -3.61
CA GLU A 207 -5.08 13.09 -4.80
C GLU A 207 -5.41 11.60 -4.54
N ILE A 208 -4.47 10.85 -3.97
CA ILE A 208 -4.68 9.44 -3.66
C ILE A 208 -5.75 9.27 -2.58
N VAL A 209 -5.67 10.03 -1.49
CA VAL A 209 -6.65 9.96 -0.39
C VAL A 209 -8.08 10.26 -0.87
N LEU A 210 -8.24 11.12 -1.88
CA LEU A 210 -9.56 11.40 -2.46
C LEU A 210 -10.20 10.18 -3.16
N CYS A 211 -9.41 9.22 -3.64
CA CYS A 211 -9.94 7.96 -4.19
C CYS A 211 -10.57 7.06 -3.11
N PHE A 212 -10.19 7.28 -1.85
CA PHE A 212 -10.63 6.52 -0.69
C PHE A 212 -11.56 7.31 0.24
N LYS A 213 -12.43 8.18 -0.32
CA LYS A 213 -13.42 8.90 0.49
C LYS A 213 -14.25 7.90 1.30
N PRO A 214 -14.53 8.19 2.58
CA PRO A 214 -15.50 7.41 3.34
C PRO A 214 -16.83 7.39 2.58
N LEU A 215 -17.50 6.25 2.55
CA LEU A 215 -18.88 6.21 2.12
C LEU A 215 -19.67 7.15 3.05
N GLU A 216 -20.40 8.10 2.47
CA GLU A 216 -21.31 8.92 3.26
C GLU A 216 -22.30 7.97 3.97
N PRO A 217 -22.51 8.10 5.28
CA PRO A 217 -23.52 7.30 5.95
C PRO A 217 -24.86 7.52 5.23
N PRO A 218 -25.68 6.46 5.04
CA PRO A 218 -26.97 6.62 4.37
C PRO A 218 -27.73 7.76 5.05
N ALA A 219 -28.24 8.68 4.24
CA ALA A 219 -28.99 9.82 4.73
C ALA A 219 -30.05 9.33 5.72
N ALA A 220 -30.04 9.86 6.94
CA ALA A 220 -31.03 9.49 7.95
C ALA A 220 -32.43 9.65 7.34
N PRO A 221 -33.35 8.66 7.53
CA PRO A 221 -34.69 8.76 6.99
C PRO A 221 -35.32 10.06 7.44
N SER A 222 -35.72 10.90 6.49
CA SER A 222 -36.40 12.16 6.76
C SER A 222 -37.59 11.89 7.67
N ALA A 223 -37.58 12.51 8.83
CA ALA A 223 -38.71 12.40 9.77
C ALA A 223 -40.04 12.71 9.07
N PRO A 224 -41.08 11.90 9.28
CA PRO A 224 -42.37 12.16 8.64
C PRO A 224 -42.88 13.54 9.05
N SER A 225 -43.17 14.35 8.04
CA SER A 225 -43.78 15.69 8.21
C SER A 225 -45.09 15.56 8.98
N SER A 226 -45.10 15.98 10.23
CA SER A 226 -46.30 16.08 11.05
C SER A 226 -47.13 17.30 10.61
N ALA A 227 -47.89 17.15 9.55
CA ALA A 227 -48.89 18.11 9.14
C ALA A 227 -50.27 17.45 9.13
N HIS A 228 -50.87 17.36 10.28
CA HIS A 228 -52.32 17.35 10.42
C HIS A 228 -52.69 17.94 11.80
N GLN A 229 -52.71 19.26 11.85
CA GLN A 229 -53.53 19.94 12.83
C GLN A 229 -55.00 19.85 12.41
N THR A 230 -55.72 18.88 12.95
CA THR A 230 -57.20 18.88 12.92
C THR A 230 -57.72 19.90 13.90
N SER A 231 -58.26 20.99 13.35
CA SER A 231 -59.07 21.98 14.08
C SER A 231 -60.30 21.32 14.67
N LEU A 232 -60.46 21.34 15.96
CA LEU A 232 -61.72 21.01 16.66
C LEU A 232 -62.75 22.12 16.49
N PRO A 233 -64.04 21.81 16.23
CA PRO A 233 -65.06 22.82 16.12
C PRO A 233 -65.48 23.32 17.54
N ASN A 234 -65.60 24.62 17.59
CA ASN A 234 -66.12 25.37 18.74
C ASN A 234 -67.63 25.09 18.90
N SER A 235 -68.01 24.40 19.95
CA SER A 235 -69.42 24.28 20.32
C SER A 235 -69.72 25.20 21.50
N SER A 236 -70.30 26.37 21.23
CA SER A 236 -71.01 27.20 22.18
C SER A 236 -72.34 26.54 22.58
N TRP A 237 -72.59 26.28 23.82
CA TRP A 237 -73.95 26.21 24.39
C TRP A 237 -74.02 27.02 25.67
N MET A 238 -74.97 27.97 25.62
CA MET A 238 -75.45 28.76 26.70
C MET A 238 -76.10 27.89 27.83
N ASN A 239 -75.93 28.24 29.02
CA ASN A 239 -76.88 28.74 30.06
C ASN A 239 -76.16 28.87 31.40
#